data_e41a93257a95d13c1677a9416edef467
#
_entry.id   e41a93257a95d13c1677a9416edef467
#
_cell.length_a   1.000
_cell.length_b   1.000
_cell.length_c   1.000
_cell.angle_alpha   90.00
_cell.angle_beta   90.00
_cell.angle_gamma   90.00
#
_symmetry.space_group_name_H-M   'P 1'
#
loop_
_entity.id
_entity.type
_entity.pdbx_description
1 polymer ?
#
loop_
_entity_poly.entity_id
_entity_poly.type
_entity_poly.pdbx_seq_one_letter_code
_entity_poly.pdbx_strand_id
1 'polypeptide(L)'
;LVQFPWSPFCIVQRRILEYSGVRFKIINIPNGDRSLVWKLTRQRYYGVPIIRDGRTVVFEVSEESQVIAKYLDSKLRLGLFPRELEGVQSILWRYIENEIESVAFKLTDIHWKEIVPKSDQLQFLRHKERKFGRGCLDQWREREGELLRQLEQRLIPFEEMLMYQPFLLGARPRFVDFDLYGMLGDFLYTGHYELPAAHTHI
;
A
#
# COMPACT_ATOMS: atom_id res chain seq x y z
N LEU A 1 3.39 12.97 -7.31
CA LEU A 1 3.61 11.74 -6.57
C LEU A 1 4.93 11.11 -6.99
N VAL A 2 5.86 10.89 -6.06
CA VAL A 2 7.06 10.07 -6.23
C VAL A 2 6.77 8.70 -5.64
N GLN A 3 6.99 7.64 -6.42
CA GLN A 3 6.51 6.31 -6.05
C GLN A 3 7.35 5.15 -6.59
N PHE A 4 7.09 3.96 -6.04
CA PHE A 4 7.20 2.69 -6.74
C PHE A 4 5.82 2.27 -7.24
N PRO A 5 5.69 1.84 -8.51
CA PRO A 5 4.37 1.50 -9.08
C PRO A 5 3.63 0.39 -8.33
N TRP A 6 4.37 -0.57 -7.80
CA TRP A 6 3.84 -1.76 -7.11
C TRP A 6 3.64 -1.57 -5.60
N SER A 7 4.29 -0.58 -4.97
CA SER A 7 4.20 -0.38 -3.52
C SER A 7 2.76 -0.15 -3.08
N PRO A 8 2.22 -0.91 -2.11
CA PRO A 8 0.85 -0.77 -1.64
C PRO A 8 0.58 0.66 -1.15
N PHE A 9 1.47 1.22 -0.34
CA PHE A 9 1.36 2.59 0.18
C PHE A 9 1.35 3.66 -0.93
N CYS A 10 2.08 3.41 -2.03
CA CYS A 10 2.06 4.30 -3.20
C CYS A 10 0.75 4.18 -3.98
N ILE A 11 0.22 2.97 -4.10
CA ILE A 11 -1.07 2.71 -4.74
C ILE A 11 -2.18 3.44 -3.99
N VAL A 12 -2.20 3.37 -2.64
CA VAL A 12 -3.13 4.13 -1.79
C VAL A 12 -3.15 5.61 -2.16
N GLN A 13 -2.00 6.28 -2.12
CA GLN A 13 -1.93 7.73 -2.35
C GLN A 13 -2.25 8.09 -3.80
N ARG A 14 -1.86 7.26 -4.75
CA ARG A 14 -2.24 7.42 -6.15
C ARG A 14 -3.76 7.34 -6.33
N ARG A 15 -4.40 6.36 -5.72
CA ARG A 15 -5.86 6.19 -5.82
C ARG A 15 -6.62 7.34 -5.15
N ILE A 16 -6.15 7.87 -4.01
CA ILE A 16 -6.72 9.07 -3.38
C ILE A 16 -6.63 10.28 -4.32
N LEU A 17 -5.48 10.47 -4.99
CA LEU A 17 -5.31 11.55 -5.95
C LEU A 17 -6.21 11.40 -7.18
N GLU A 18 -6.36 10.18 -7.71
CA GLU A 18 -7.27 9.87 -8.81
C GLU A 18 -8.73 10.15 -8.42
N TYR A 19 -9.15 9.67 -7.25
CA TYR A 19 -10.50 9.91 -6.70
C TYR A 19 -10.80 11.39 -6.54
N SER A 20 -9.82 12.19 -6.16
CA SER A 20 -9.99 13.65 -6.00
C SER A 20 -10.21 14.41 -7.30
N GLY A 21 -9.91 13.80 -8.45
CA GLY A 21 -9.96 14.45 -9.77
C GLY A 21 -8.89 15.50 -10.02
N VAL A 22 -7.96 15.72 -9.07
CA VAL A 22 -6.88 16.70 -9.24
C VAL A 22 -5.86 16.21 -10.27
N ARG A 23 -5.39 17.11 -11.14
CA ARG A 23 -4.28 16.75 -12.04
C ARG A 23 -2.97 16.61 -11.28
N PHE A 24 -2.29 15.50 -11.47
CA PHE A 24 -1.00 15.24 -10.83
C PHE A 24 -0.04 14.53 -11.79
N LYS A 25 1.25 14.59 -11.46
CA LYS A 25 2.31 13.86 -12.18
C LYS A 25 2.82 12.72 -11.32
N ILE A 26 3.11 11.61 -11.95
CA ILE A 26 3.76 10.46 -11.33
C ILE A 26 5.24 10.46 -11.72
N ILE A 27 6.10 10.24 -10.75
CA ILE A 27 7.54 10.02 -10.92
C ILE A 27 7.86 8.66 -10.32
N ASN A 28 8.04 7.67 -11.17
CA ASN A 28 8.54 6.38 -10.73
C ASN A 28 10.05 6.46 -10.53
N ILE A 29 10.53 6.01 -9.41
CA ILE A 29 11.96 5.97 -9.11
C ILE A 29 12.47 4.53 -9.10
N PRO A 30 13.75 4.30 -9.44
CA PRO A 30 14.39 2.99 -9.28
C PRO A 30 14.43 2.56 -7.81
N ASN A 31 14.36 1.26 -7.57
CA ASN A 31 14.41 0.74 -6.20
C ASN A 31 15.76 1.06 -5.51
N GLY A 32 16.84 1.04 -6.27
CA GLY A 32 18.20 1.30 -5.81
C GLY A 32 18.57 2.78 -5.70
N ASP A 33 17.88 3.68 -6.40
CA ASP A 33 18.19 5.13 -6.38
C ASP A 33 17.17 5.92 -5.58
N ARG A 34 17.61 6.40 -4.43
CA ARG A 34 16.84 7.26 -3.51
C ARG A 34 17.25 8.73 -3.56
N SER A 35 18.08 9.13 -4.50
CA SER A 35 18.64 10.48 -4.57
C SER A 35 17.55 11.56 -4.64
N LEU A 36 16.50 11.33 -5.43
CA LEU A 36 15.37 12.26 -5.51
C LEU A 36 14.61 12.36 -4.18
N VAL A 37 14.34 11.22 -3.53
CA VAL A 37 13.69 11.15 -2.21
C VAL A 37 14.52 11.93 -1.19
N TRP A 38 15.79 11.65 -1.11
CA TRP A 38 16.75 12.28 -0.21
C TRP A 38 16.80 13.79 -0.39
N LYS A 39 16.86 14.25 -1.66
CA LYS A 39 16.82 15.67 -2.01
C LYS A 39 15.53 16.35 -1.60
N LEU A 40 14.37 15.76 -1.93
CA LEU A 40 13.05 16.35 -1.64
C LEU A 40 12.79 16.45 -0.15
N THR A 41 13.15 15.43 0.62
CA THR A 41 12.89 15.35 2.06
C THR A 41 13.98 16.05 2.90
N ARG A 42 15.01 16.61 2.27
CA ARG A 42 16.19 17.18 2.95
C ARG A 42 16.82 16.14 3.89
N GLN A 43 16.98 14.90 3.39
CA GLN A 43 17.59 13.77 4.11
C GLN A 43 16.85 13.30 5.36
N ARG A 44 15.56 13.62 5.49
CA ARG A 44 14.73 13.24 6.65
C ARG A 44 13.93 11.97 6.45
N TYR A 45 13.77 11.53 5.20
CA TYR A 45 12.99 10.33 4.86
C TYR A 45 13.61 9.60 3.66
N TYR A 46 13.55 8.29 3.66
CA TYR A 46 14.16 7.45 2.64
C TYR A 46 13.15 6.62 1.83
N GLY A 47 11.91 6.56 2.29
CA GLY A 47 10.84 5.78 1.69
C GLY A 47 10.04 6.52 0.63
N VAL A 48 9.09 5.80 0.06
CA VAL A 48 8.01 6.30 -0.78
C VAL A 48 6.69 5.81 -0.16
N PRO A 49 5.57 6.49 -0.42
CA PRO A 49 5.32 7.61 -1.32
C PRO A 49 5.80 8.97 -0.80
N ILE A 50 5.97 9.94 -1.72
CA ILE A 50 6.17 11.37 -1.41
C ILE A 50 5.25 12.19 -2.29
N ILE A 51 4.56 13.15 -1.69
CA ILE A 51 3.81 14.18 -2.42
C ILE A 51 4.63 15.46 -2.45
N ARG A 52 4.82 16.02 -3.65
CA ARG A 52 5.27 17.39 -3.82
C ARG A 52 4.14 18.24 -4.38
N ASP A 53 3.75 19.24 -3.62
CA ASP A 53 2.69 20.17 -3.95
C ASP A 53 3.22 21.61 -3.92
N GLY A 54 3.58 22.11 -5.09
CA GLY A 54 4.31 23.36 -5.20
C GLY A 54 5.64 23.34 -4.45
N ARG A 55 5.74 24.12 -3.37
CA ARG A 55 6.92 24.16 -2.48
C ARG A 55 6.81 23.19 -1.29
N THR A 56 5.63 22.67 -1.03
CA THR A 56 5.38 21.73 0.07
C THR A 56 5.78 20.31 -0.33
N VAL A 57 6.48 19.63 0.56
CA VAL A 57 6.83 18.22 0.42
C VAL A 57 6.24 17.47 1.61
N VAL A 58 5.40 16.47 1.34
CA VAL A 58 4.70 15.66 2.34
C VAL A 58 5.16 14.22 2.20
N PHE A 59 5.53 13.62 3.32
CA PHE A 59 5.96 12.23 3.43
C PHE A 59 5.61 11.69 4.81
N GLU A 60 5.60 10.37 4.95
CA GLU A 60 5.30 9.73 6.23
C GLU A 60 6.43 9.98 7.24
N VAL A 61 6.08 10.13 8.51
CA VAL A 61 7.06 10.38 9.59
C VAL A 61 7.37 9.13 10.39
N SER A 62 6.53 8.10 10.27
CA SER A 62 6.70 6.76 10.84
C SER A 62 5.88 5.75 10.03
N GLU A 63 6.08 4.47 10.26
CA GLU A 63 5.28 3.40 9.66
C GLU A 63 3.81 3.46 10.11
N GLU A 64 3.52 4.07 11.25
CA GLU A 64 2.17 4.25 11.79
C GLU A 64 1.53 5.60 11.44
N SER A 65 2.10 6.35 10.49
CA SER A 65 1.57 7.66 10.15
C SER A 65 0.72 7.63 8.89
N GLN A 66 -0.32 8.47 8.86
CA GLN A 66 -1.20 8.68 7.72
C GLN A 66 -1.08 10.13 7.24
N VAL A 67 0.14 10.68 7.32
CA VAL A 67 0.40 12.11 7.09
C VAL A 67 0.00 12.53 5.69
N ILE A 68 0.34 11.72 4.68
CA ILE A 68 0.04 12.06 3.28
C ILE A 68 -1.46 12.01 3.04
N ALA A 69 -2.14 10.95 3.45
CA ALA A 69 -3.59 10.80 3.26
C ALA A 69 -4.38 11.91 3.97
N LYS A 70 -4.02 12.24 5.22
CA LYS A 70 -4.63 13.34 5.98
C LYS A 70 -4.36 14.71 5.35
N TYR A 71 -3.16 14.92 4.80
CA TYR A 71 -2.86 16.12 4.05
C TYR A 71 -3.74 16.26 2.81
N LEU A 72 -3.88 15.19 2.01
CA LEU A 72 -4.70 15.18 0.81
C LEU A 72 -6.18 15.37 1.16
N ASP A 73 -6.68 14.69 2.19
CA ASP A 73 -8.05 14.82 2.67
C ASP A 73 -8.37 16.26 3.07
N SER A 74 -7.55 16.86 3.92
CA SER A 74 -7.72 18.23 4.39
C SER A 74 -7.66 19.24 3.25
N LYS A 75 -6.66 19.11 2.35
CA LYS A 75 -6.45 20.03 1.25
C LYS A 75 -7.55 19.97 0.20
N LEU A 76 -7.98 18.76 -0.15
CA LEU A 76 -8.91 18.50 -1.25
C LEU A 76 -10.35 18.32 -0.75
N ARG A 77 -10.60 18.36 0.55
CA ARG A 77 -11.91 18.23 1.22
C ARG A 77 -12.63 16.93 0.83
N LEU A 78 -11.91 15.80 0.86
CA LEU A 78 -12.43 14.52 0.39
C LEU A 78 -13.37 13.84 1.41
N GLY A 79 -13.23 14.15 2.69
CA GLY A 79 -13.99 13.57 3.78
C GLY A 79 -13.59 12.12 4.08
N LEU A 80 -12.31 11.80 3.91
CA LEU A 80 -11.79 10.43 4.14
C LEU A 80 -11.67 10.11 5.63
N PHE A 81 -11.48 11.12 6.48
CA PHE A 81 -11.30 10.98 7.92
C PHE A 81 -12.37 11.74 8.72
N PRO A 82 -13.66 11.38 8.60
CA PRO A 82 -14.69 12.02 9.44
C PRO A 82 -14.48 11.65 10.91
N ARG A 83 -14.60 12.64 11.78
CA ARG A 83 -14.26 12.54 13.21
C ARG A 83 -15.01 11.41 13.91
N GLU A 84 -16.26 11.18 13.56
CA GLU A 84 -17.11 10.14 14.12
C GLU A 84 -16.67 8.72 13.77
N LEU A 85 -15.86 8.55 12.71
CA LEU A 85 -15.35 7.25 12.27
C LEU A 85 -13.85 7.05 12.56
N GLU A 86 -13.14 8.03 13.12
CA GLU A 86 -11.68 7.91 13.34
C GLU A 86 -11.31 6.68 14.16
N GLY A 87 -12.06 6.37 15.21
CA GLY A 87 -11.78 5.21 16.06
C GLY A 87 -11.91 3.88 15.33
N VAL A 88 -13.00 3.67 14.60
CA VAL A 88 -13.21 2.44 13.83
C VAL A 88 -12.26 2.35 12.64
N GLN A 89 -11.96 3.46 11.96
CA GLN A 89 -10.95 3.48 10.91
C GLN A 89 -9.57 3.10 11.44
N SER A 90 -9.19 3.55 12.63
CA SER A 90 -7.92 3.18 13.24
C SER A 90 -7.80 1.68 13.50
N ILE A 91 -8.90 1.03 13.90
CA ILE A 91 -8.95 -0.43 14.11
C ILE A 91 -8.81 -1.16 12.77
N LEU A 92 -9.62 -0.78 11.76
CA LEU A 92 -9.59 -1.39 10.43
C LEU A 92 -8.23 -1.19 9.76
N TRP A 93 -7.68 0.01 9.83
CA TRP A 93 -6.36 0.32 9.29
C TRP A 93 -5.27 -0.58 9.89
N ARG A 94 -5.24 -0.73 11.22
CA ARG A 94 -4.29 -1.64 11.89
C ARG A 94 -4.48 -3.09 11.45
N TYR A 95 -5.71 -3.51 11.26
CA TYR A 95 -5.99 -4.86 10.74
C TYR A 95 -5.47 -5.01 9.30
N ILE A 96 -5.73 -4.03 8.43
CA ILE A 96 -5.27 -4.05 7.04
C ILE A 96 -3.73 -4.10 6.99
N GLU A 97 -3.05 -3.23 7.72
CA GLU A 97 -1.59 -3.14 7.74
C GLU A 97 -0.92 -4.38 8.37
N ASN A 98 -1.46 -4.90 9.46
CA ASN A 98 -0.84 -6.00 10.18
C ASN A 98 -1.23 -7.37 9.63
N GLU A 99 -2.46 -7.54 9.16
CA GLU A 99 -2.96 -8.83 8.74
C GLU A 99 -2.96 -8.98 7.21
N ILE A 100 -3.46 -8.01 6.46
CA ILE A 100 -3.55 -8.10 5.00
C ILE A 100 -2.19 -7.80 4.37
N GLU A 101 -1.59 -6.62 4.64
CA GLU A 101 -0.30 -6.23 4.08
C GLU A 101 0.78 -7.25 4.40
N SER A 102 0.83 -7.72 5.64
CA SER A 102 1.85 -8.67 6.11
C SER A 102 1.90 -9.99 5.31
N VAL A 103 0.84 -10.34 4.61
CA VAL A 103 0.76 -11.52 3.73
C VAL A 103 0.84 -11.11 2.26
N ALA A 104 0.11 -10.07 1.86
CA ALA A 104 0.01 -9.62 0.48
C ALA A 104 1.39 -9.29 -0.12
N PHE A 105 2.21 -8.48 0.58
CA PHE A 105 3.53 -8.13 0.06
C PHE A 105 4.48 -9.34 -0.10
N LYS A 106 4.32 -10.39 0.72
CA LYS A 106 5.16 -11.59 0.58
C LYS A 106 4.84 -12.34 -0.70
N LEU A 107 3.54 -12.43 -1.04
CA LEU A 107 3.08 -13.03 -2.30
C LEU A 107 3.59 -12.22 -3.51
N THR A 108 3.55 -10.90 -3.46
CA THR A 108 4.13 -10.03 -4.49
C THR A 108 5.65 -10.20 -4.57
N ASP A 109 6.33 -10.19 -3.44
CA ASP A 109 7.79 -10.30 -3.36
C ASP A 109 8.34 -11.67 -3.83
N ILE A 110 7.56 -12.74 -3.82
CA ILE A 110 7.97 -14.02 -4.45
C ILE A 110 8.34 -13.79 -5.93
N HIS A 111 7.68 -12.86 -6.60
CA HIS A 111 7.88 -12.50 -8.00
C HIS A 111 8.79 -11.27 -8.21
N TRP A 112 9.57 -10.90 -7.21
CA TRP A 112 10.40 -9.69 -7.21
C TRP A 112 11.30 -9.50 -8.42
N LYS A 113 11.78 -10.59 -9.05
CA LYS A 113 12.64 -10.52 -10.24
C LYS A 113 11.93 -9.94 -11.47
N GLU A 114 10.62 -9.93 -11.49
CA GLU A 114 9.81 -9.41 -12.57
C GLU A 114 9.56 -7.89 -12.42
N ILE A 115 9.48 -7.43 -11.17
CA ILE A 115 9.16 -6.03 -10.85
C ILE A 115 10.39 -5.17 -10.53
N VAL A 116 11.49 -5.80 -10.09
CA VAL A 116 12.72 -5.09 -9.72
C VAL A 116 13.74 -5.19 -10.87
N PRO A 117 14.22 -4.05 -11.40
CA PRO A 117 15.25 -4.03 -12.44
C PRO A 117 16.48 -4.84 -12.03
N LYS A 118 17.13 -5.51 -12.99
CA LYS A 118 18.31 -6.36 -12.75
C LYS A 118 19.41 -5.63 -11.97
N SER A 119 19.63 -4.35 -12.25
CA SER A 119 20.60 -3.50 -11.53
C SER A 119 20.33 -3.40 -10.03
N ASP A 120 19.08 -3.50 -9.61
CA ASP A 120 18.63 -3.24 -8.25
C ASP A 120 18.35 -4.53 -7.46
N GLN A 121 18.35 -5.68 -8.14
CA GLN A 121 17.95 -6.96 -7.57
C GLN A 121 18.75 -7.36 -6.33
N LEU A 122 20.08 -7.19 -6.38
CA LEU A 122 20.94 -7.53 -5.24
C LEU A 122 20.65 -6.65 -4.02
N GLN A 123 20.38 -5.37 -4.26
CA GLN A 123 20.04 -4.44 -3.17
C GLN A 123 18.65 -4.76 -2.58
N PHE A 124 17.69 -5.10 -3.43
CA PHE A 124 16.36 -5.53 -2.97
C PHE A 124 16.46 -6.78 -2.11
N LEU A 125 17.12 -7.82 -2.58
CA LEU A 125 17.35 -9.06 -1.83
C LEU A 125 17.98 -8.78 -0.46
N ARG A 126 19.09 -8.03 -0.43
CA ARG A 126 19.78 -7.69 0.83
C ARG A 126 18.90 -6.88 1.78
N HIS A 127 18.04 -5.99 1.26
CA HIS A 127 17.09 -5.25 2.06
C HIS A 127 16.07 -6.18 2.71
N LYS A 128 15.48 -7.10 1.93
CA LYS A 128 14.49 -8.06 2.44
C LYS A 128 15.12 -9.03 3.46
N GLU A 129 16.28 -9.60 3.16
CA GLU A 129 16.97 -10.49 4.08
C GLU A 129 17.38 -9.81 5.39
N ARG A 130 17.74 -8.53 5.36
CA ARG A 130 18.03 -7.75 6.57
C ARG A 130 16.79 -7.58 7.45
N LYS A 131 15.62 -7.38 6.85
CA LYS A 131 14.36 -7.13 7.58
C LYS A 131 13.71 -8.44 8.05
N PHE A 132 13.76 -9.50 7.24
CA PHE A 132 12.95 -10.71 7.43
C PHE A 132 13.78 -12.01 7.60
N GLY A 133 15.09 -11.90 7.57
CA GLY A 133 15.99 -13.05 7.69
C GLY A 133 16.49 -13.59 6.34
N ARG A 134 17.64 -14.24 6.38
CA ARG A 134 18.30 -14.79 5.19
C ARG A 134 17.43 -15.86 4.52
N GLY A 135 17.30 -15.79 3.19
CA GLY A 135 16.50 -16.72 2.40
C GLY A 135 14.99 -16.55 2.55
N CYS A 136 14.52 -15.43 3.10
CA CYS A 136 13.08 -15.17 3.34
C CYS A 136 12.23 -15.29 2.08
N LEU A 137 12.73 -14.85 0.93
CA LEU A 137 11.99 -14.92 -0.34
C LEU A 137 11.76 -16.35 -0.82
N ASP A 138 12.74 -17.23 -0.64
CA ASP A 138 12.61 -18.65 -0.98
C ASP A 138 11.67 -19.36 0.01
N GLN A 139 11.78 -19.05 1.30
CA GLN A 139 10.85 -19.57 2.33
C GLN A 139 9.40 -19.15 2.05
N TRP A 140 9.17 -17.92 1.61
CA TRP A 140 7.82 -17.46 1.24
C TRP A 140 7.29 -18.20 0.02
N ARG A 141 8.15 -18.46 -0.97
CA ARG A 141 7.78 -19.27 -2.15
C ARG A 141 7.39 -20.69 -1.78
N GLU A 142 8.15 -21.34 -0.90
CA GLU A 142 7.80 -22.67 -0.40
C GLU A 142 6.46 -22.71 0.32
N ARG A 143 6.05 -21.60 0.94
CA ARG A 143 4.81 -21.47 1.69
C ARG A 143 3.72 -20.70 0.93
N GLU A 144 3.85 -20.51 -0.37
CA GLU A 144 2.93 -19.71 -1.18
C GLU A 144 1.46 -20.11 -0.99
N GLY A 145 1.16 -21.41 -1.09
CA GLY A 145 -0.21 -21.91 -0.89
C GLY A 145 -0.77 -21.70 0.53
N GLU A 146 0.09 -21.65 1.54
CA GLU A 146 -0.32 -21.29 2.91
C GLU A 146 -0.62 -19.79 3.00
N LEU A 147 0.24 -18.95 2.43
CA LEU A 147 0.06 -17.50 2.42
C LEU A 147 -1.25 -17.11 1.68
N LEU A 148 -1.56 -17.76 0.56
CA LEU A 148 -2.82 -17.55 -0.16
C LEU A 148 -4.04 -17.88 0.71
N ARG A 149 -4.04 -19.02 1.40
CA ARG A 149 -5.14 -19.37 2.31
C ARG A 149 -5.24 -18.39 3.49
N GLN A 150 -4.13 -17.92 4.01
CA GLN A 150 -4.13 -16.90 5.07
C GLN A 150 -4.74 -15.60 4.58
N LEU A 151 -4.37 -15.13 3.39
CA LEU A 151 -4.94 -13.92 2.80
C LEU A 151 -6.45 -14.07 2.61
N GLU A 152 -6.90 -15.18 2.01
CA GLU A 152 -8.32 -15.48 1.82
C GLU A 152 -9.11 -15.41 3.12
N GLN A 153 -8.64 -16.07 4.17
CA GLN A 153 -9.29 -16.06 5.48
C GLN A 153 -9.34 -14.66 6.11
N ARG A 154 -8.28 -13.87 5.95
CA ARG A 154 -8.20 -12.52 6.50
C ARG A 154 -9.07 -11.51 5.75
N LEU A 155 -9.46 -11.81 4.52
CA LEU A 155 -10.37 -10.99 3.73
C LEU A 155 -11.85 -11.21 4.07
N ILE A 156 -12.22 -12.31 4.75
CA ILE A 156 -13.62 -12.61 5.11
C ILE A 156 -14.33 -11.43 5.80
N PRO A 157 -13.77 -10.75 6.82
CA PRO A 157 -14.47 -9.65 7.46
C PRO A 157 -14.80 -8.49 6.51
N PHE A 158 -13.95 -8.23 5.52
CA PHE A 158 -14.17 -7.17 4.53
C PHE A 158 -15.24 -7.58 3.52
N GLU A 159 -15.25 -8.83 3.08
CA GLU A 159 -16.31 -9.38 2.23
C GLU A 159 -17.67 -9.24 2.94
N GLU A 160 -17.76 -9.64 4.21
CA GLU A 160 -18.98 -9.51 5.02
C GLU A 160 -19.43 -8.05 5.16
N MET A 161 -18.51 -7.10 5.36
CA MET A 161 -18.85 -5.68 5.43
C MET A 161 -19.40 -5.15 4.11
N LEU A 162 -18.79 -5.55 2.99
CA LEU A 162 -19.16 -5.08 1.64
C LEU A 162 -20.44 -5.72 1.09
N MET A 163 -20.89 -6.84 1.64
CA MET A 163 -22.19 -7.43 1.29
C MET A 163 -23.38 -6.49 1.52
N TYR A 164 -23.27 -5.56 2.48
CA TYR A 164 -24.38 -4.72 2.91
C TYR A 164 -24.23 -3.26 2.52
N GLN A 165 -23.07 -2.85 2.05
CA GLN A 165 -22.79 -1.45 1.74
C GLN A 165 -21.63 -1.33 0.73
N PRO A 166 -21.61 -0.26 -0.09
CA PRO A 166 -20.65 -0.14 -1.19
C PRO A 166 -19.20 0.16 -0.75
N PHE A 167 -18.99 0.55 0.50
CA PHE A 167 -17.66 0.82 1.09
C PHE A 167 -17.63 0.32 2.53
N LEU A 168 -16.44 0.07 3.07
CA LEU A 168 -16.25 -0.54 4.40
C LEU A 168 -17.03 0.17 5.52
N LEU A 169 -17.19 1.49 5.43
CA LEU A 169 -17.82 2.30 6.47
C LEU A 169 -19.02 3.13 5.96
N GLY A 170 -19.77 2.59 5.00
CA GLY A 170 -21.03 3.18 4.57
C GLY A 170 -21.14 3.50 3.09
N ALA A 171 -21.87 4.60 2.75
CA ALA A 171 -22.22 4.94 1.38
C ALA A 171 -21.14 5.73 0.61
N ARG A 172 -20.05 6.10 1.26
CA ARG A 172 -18.95 6.86 0.64
C ARG A 172 -17.61 6.26 1.05
N PRO A 173 -16.61 6.29 0.16
CA PRO A 173 -15.29 5.76 0.49
C PRO A 173 -14.66 6.56 1.63
N ARG A 174 -13.96 5.86 2.50
CA ARG A 174 -13.14 6.39 3.59
C ARG A 174 -11.69 5.99 3.37
N PHE A 175 -10.79 6.48 4.18
CA PHE A 175 -9.37 6.16 4.03
C PHE A 175 -9.10 4.65 3.97
N VAL A 176 -9.75 3.87 4.83
CA VAL A 176 -9.57 2.42 4.91
C VAL A 176 -9.97 1.66 3.63
N ASP A 177 -10.87 2.20 2.82
CA ASP A 177 -11.20 1.62 1.50
C ASP A 177 -10.02 1.76 0.53
N PHE A 178 -9.36 2.92 0.53
CA PHE A 178 -8.16 3.15 -0.28
C PHE A 178 -6.98 2.32 0.22
N ASP A 179 -6.88 2.14 1.52
CA ASP A 179 -5.83 1.36 2.17
C ASP A 179 -5.95 -0.11 1.79
N LEU A 180 -7.13 -0.73 1.97
CA LEU A 180 -7.40 -2.10 1.53
C LEU A 180 -7.14 -2.25 0.02
N TYR A 181 -7.63 -1.31 -0.79
CA TYR A 181 -7.38 -1.31 -2.23
C TYR A 181 -5.88 -1.28 -2.56
N GLY A 182 -5.09 -0.53 -1.81
CA GLY A 182 -3.64 -0.45 -2.01
C GLY A 182 -2.93 -1.77 -1.74
N MET A 183 -3.31 -2.47 -0.65
CA MET A 183 -2.74 -3.77 -0.29
C MET A 183 -3.11 -4.85 -1.31
N LEU A 184 -4.37 -4.88 -1.74
CA LEU A 184 -4.83 -5.80 -2.80
C LEU A 184 -4.23 -5.43 -4.16
N GLY A 185 -4.03 -4.16 -4.44
CA GLY A 185 -3.36 -3.69 -5.66
C GLY A 185 -1.90 -4.11 -5.75
N ASP A 186 -1.18 -4.21 -4.63
CA ASP A 186 0.15 -4.80 -4.57
C ASP A 186 0.08 -6.32 -4.83
N PHE A 187 -0.80 -7.03 -4.14
CA PHE A 187 -1.02 -8.47 -4.33
C PHE A 187 -1.30 -8.85 -5.79
N LEU A 188 -2.13 -8.07 -6.47
CA LEU A 188 -2.51 -8.30 -7.87
C LEU A 188 -1.50 -7.75 -8.89
N TYR A 189 -0.48 -7.01 -8.45
CA TYR A 189 0.37 -6.22 -9.33
C TYR A 189 1.12 -7.04 -10.39
N THR A 190 1.57 -8.23 -10.02
CA THR A 190 2.34 -9.10 -10.93
C THR A 190 1.47 -9.88 -11.91
N GLY A 191 0.16 -9.93 -11.69
CA GLY A 191 -0.78 -10.71 -12.50
C GLY A 191 -0.73 -12.23 -12.27
N HIS A 192 0.04 -12.69 -11.27
CA HIS A 192 0.10 -14.11 -10.91
C HIS A 192 -1.08 -14.57 -10.07
N TYR A 193 -1.78 -13.62 -9.45
CA TYR A 193 -2.86 -13.87 -8.52
C TYR A 193 -4.15 -13.18 -8.94
N GLU A 194 -5.25 -13.77 -8.51
CA GLU A 194 -6.59 -13.21 -8.61
C GLU A 194 -7.19 -13.14 -7.20
N LEU A 195 -8.21 -12.30 -7.01
CA LEU A 195 -8.97 -12.30 -5.76
C LEU A 195 -9.69 -13.65 -5.62
N PRO A 196 -9.79 -14.22 -4.40
CA PRO A 196 -10.47 -15.49 -4.19
C PRO A 196 -11.91 -15.43 -4.70
N ALA A 197 -12.34 -16.47 -5.43
CA ALA A 197 -13.67 -16.53 -6.02
C ALA A 197 -14.82 -16.47 -4.99
N ALA A 198 -14.53 -16.74 -3.71
CA ALA A 198 -15.48 -16.62 -2.62
C ALA A 198 -15.73 -15.15 -2.19
N HIS A 199 -14.84 -14.22 -2.58
CA HIS A 199 -14.94 -12.79 -2.26
C HIS A 199 -15.46 -12.03 -3.48
N THR A 200 -16.76 -11.89 -3.58
CA THR A 200 -17.45 -11.31 -4.75
C THR A 200 -17.78 -9.83 -4.59
N HIS A 201 -17.60 -9.27 -3.39
CA HIS A 201 -17.90 -7.88 -3.04
C HIS A 201 -16.63 -7.03 -2.83
N ILE A 202 -15.48 -7.67 -2.66
CA ILE A 202 -14.17 -6.98 -2.55
C ILE A 202 -13.68 -6.46 -3.90
#